data_53385d86385b003b446f67061dc3feac
#
_entry.id   53385d86385b003b446f67061dc3feac
#
_cell.length_a   1.000
_cell.length_b   1.000
_cell.length_c   1.000
_cell.angle_alpha   90.00
_cell.angle_beta   90.00
_cell.angle_gamma   90.00
#
_symmetry.space_group_name_H-M   'P 1'
#
loop_
_entity.id
_entity.type
_entity.pdbx_description
1 polymer ?
#
loop_
_entity_poly.entity_id
_entity_poly.type
_entity_poly.pdbx_seq_one_letter_code
_entity_poly.pdbx_strand_id
1 'polypeptide(L)'
;MTLGGLFEEHYNYQKDKVKYTTLSNYGKKLKHFDSLKKIKIADLNIDHIEKWKREINDKELATRTKNDLFKYLKSVLNYGTKWHDFNFASMYNKMTNFNDPNELPKEMEFYTYEEFKKFISVEEDIKWICLFKVLYYCGLRRGELRGLTWKNIDLEKKSLSVVQNVVNVSGDHGYWQITTPKTRTSTRTIPIPEKVCDDLIEYKKECKKYYGFNDKWFVFGDVDPLHPDILRRKKNDNAEKAGVKQIRIHDFRHSCASLLINNGANVTMVAKYLGHAKIEETLNTYSHIFQNKLDDVVNTINNLNE
;
A
#
# COMPACT_ATOMS: atom_id res chain seq x y z
N MET A 1 -37.90 1.87 4.22
CA MET A 1 -36.60 1.73 3.57
C MET A 1 -36.10 0.30 3.71
N THR A 2 -35.42 -0.24 2.71
CA THR A 2 -34.69 -1.52 2.81
C THR A 2 -33.20 -1.27 3.08
N LEU A 3 -32.47 -2.30 3.53
CA LEU A 3 -31.02 -2.18 3.71
C LEU A 3 -30.31 -1.91 2.36
N GLY A 4 -30.87 -2.43 1.24
CA GLY A 4 -30.36 -2.09 -0.11
C GLY A 4 -30.48 -0.61 -0.43
N GLY A 5 -31.59 0.02 -0.11
CA GLY A 5 -31.78 1.47 -0.24
C GLY A 5 -30.80 2.26 0.64
N LEU A 6 -30.53 1.79 1.86
CA LEU A 6 -29.54 2.41 2.74
C LEU A 6 -28.09 2.28 2.20
N PHE A 7 -27.75 1.15 1.57
CA PHE A 7 -26.48 0.98 0.87
C PHE A 7 -26.32 1.99 -0.28
N GLU A 8 -27.37 2.20 -1.07
CA GLU A 8 -27.38 3.12 -2.21
C GLU A 8 -27.21 4.57 -1.73
N GLU A 9 -27.99 4.97 -0.72
CA GLU A 9 -27.85 6.32 -0.13
C GLU A 9 -26.46 6.56 0.45
N HIS A 10 -25.92 5.59 1.22
CA HIS A 10 -24.56 5.69 1.74
C HIS A 10 -23.53 5.80 0.61
N TYR A 11 -23.67 5.00 -0.46
CA TYR A 11 -22.75 5.07 -1.61
C TYR A 11 -22.78 6.46 -2.27
N ASN A 12 -23.99 7.00 -2.51
CA ASN A 12 -24.18 8.33 -3.09
C ASN A 12 -23.65 9.44 -2.17
N TYR A 13 -23.88 9.33 -0.87
CA TYR A 13 -23.35 10.26 0.13
C TYR A 13 -21.80 10.28 0.15
N GLN A 14 -21.17 9.15 -0.11
CA GLN A 14 -19.71 9.04 -0.13
C GLN A 14 -19.09 9.51 -1.45
N LYS A 15 -19.86 9.64 -2.54
CA LYS A 15 -19.36 9.93 -3.88
C LYS A 15 -18.43 11.14 -3.95
N ASP A 16 -18.78 12.21 -3.26
CA ASP A 16 -18.01 13.46 -3.26
C ASP A 16 -17.07 13.61 -2.04
N LYS A 17 -17.07 12.62 -1.12
CA LYS A 17 -16.34 12.69 0.16
C LYS A 17 -15.11 11.80 0.20
N VAL A 18 -15.05 10.78 -0.63
CA VAL A 18 -13.95 9.83 -0.64
C VAL A 18 -13.27 9.81 -2.00
N LYS A 19 -12.00 9.36 -2.01
CA LYS A 19 -11.27 9.18 -3.27
C LYS A 19 -11.95 8.13 -4.14
N TYR A 20 -11.87 8.30 -5.47
CA TYR A 20 -12.41 7.38 -6.47
C TYR A 20 -12.12 5.90 -6.15
N THR A 21 -10.88 5.57 -5.78
CA THR A 21 -10.49 4.18 -5.44
C THR A 21 -11.27 3.61 -4.26
N THR A 22 -11.61 4.43 -3.27
CA THR A 22 -12.42 4.02 -2.12
C THR A 22 -13.86 3.77 -2.55
N LEU A 23 -14.43 4.69 -3.34
CA LEU A 23 -15.79 4.55 -3.87
C LEU A 23 -15.92 3.32 -4.76
N SER A 24 -14.97 3.11 -5.68
CA SER A 24 -14.91 1.91 -6.54
C SER A 24 -14.85 0.61 -5.71
N ASN A 25 -14.09 0.61 -4.61
CA ASN A 25 -14.05 -0.53 -3.69
C ASN A 25 -15.38 -0.75 -2.97
N TYR A 26 -16.12 0.31 -2.61
CA TYR A 26 -17.47 0.18 -2.08
C TYR A 26 -18.41 -0.49 -3.10
N GLY A 27 -18.39 -0.03 -4.35
CA GLY A 27 -19.18 -0.64 -5.43
C GLY A 27 -18.89 -2.14 -5.60
N LYS A 28 -17.60 -2.53 -5.60
CA LYS A 28 -17.19 -3.95 -5.69
C LYS A 28 -17.68 -4.79 -4.51
N LYS A 29 -17.85 -4.21 -3.33
CA LYS A 29 -18.33 -4.91 -2.14
C LYS A 29 -19.82 -5.19 -2.18
N LEU A 30 -20.63 -4.37 -2.87
CA LEU A 30 -22.11 -4.45 -2.87
C LEU A 30 -22.66 -5.82 -3.31
N LYS A 31 -21.96 -6.53 -4.20
CA LYS A 31 -22.34 -7.88 -4.65
C LYS A 31 -22.29 -8.95 -3.54
N HIS A 32 -21.68 -8.66 -2.43
CA HIS A 32 -21.57 -9.59 -1.30
C HIS A 32 -22.68 -9.42 -0.26
N PHE A 33 -23.65 -8.52 -0.51
CA PHE A 33 -24.74 -8.21 0.40
C PHE A 33 -26.13 -8.52 -0.17
N ASP A 34 -26.23 -9.32 -1.24
CA ASP A 34 -27.49 -9.53 -1.96
C ASP A 34 -28.58 -10.15 -1.07
N SER A 35 -28.23 -11.04 -0.14
CA SER A 35 -29.16 -11.62 0.83
C SER A 35 -29.72 -10.60 1.84
N LEU A 36 -28.97 -9.52 2.10
CA LEU A 36 -29.37 -8.48 3.05
C LEU A 36 -30.15 -7.33 2.40
N LYS A 37 -29.98 -7.08 1.09
CA LYS A 37 -30.52 -5.89 0.40
C LYS A 37 -32.03 -5.76 0.48
N LYS A 38 -32.79 -6.88 0.46
CA LYS A 38 -34.24 -6.89 0.46
C LYS A 38 -34.88 -6.73 1.84
N ILE A 39 -34.08 -6.83 2.91
CA ILE A 39 -34.57 -6.75 4.29
C ILE A 39 -34.96 -5.31 4.59
N LYS A 40 -36.18 -5.09 5.12
CA LYS A 40 -36.59 -3.78 5.62
C LYS A 40 -35.80 -3.45 6.88
N ILE A 41 -35.40 -2.18 7.04
CA ILE A 41 -34.60 -1.75 8.21
C ILE A 41 -35.35 -2.04 9.53
N ALA A 42 -36.67 -1.90 9.54
CA ALA A 42 -37.49 -2.21 10.73
C ALA A 42 -37.44 -3.69 11.15
N ASP A 43 -37.20 -4.59 10.20
CA ASP A 43 -37.14 -6.03 10.43
C ASP A 43 -35.72 -6.54 10.62
N LEU A 44 -34.70 -5.66 10.41
CA LEU A 44 -33.30 -6.05 10.48
C LEU A 44 -32.89 -6.38 11.92
N ASN A 45 -32.37 -7.57 12.11
CA ASN A 45 -31.90 -8.08 13.39
C ASN A 45 -30.58 -8.85 13.26
N ILE A 46 -30.06 -9.32 14.39
CA ILE A 46 -28.77 -10.03 14.43
C ILE A 46 -28.80 -11.34 13.65
N ASP A 47 -29.93 -12.04 13.60
CA ASP A 47 -30.02 -13.34 12.91
C ASP A 47 -29.80 -13.19 11.40
N HIS A 48 -30.27 -12.09 10.81
CA HIS A 48 -30.00 -11.75 9.42
C HIS A 48 -28.52 -11.55 9.17
N ILE A 49 -27.83 -10.86 10.09
CA ILE A 49 -26.38 -10.62 9.98
C ILE A 49 -25.60 -11.93 10.14
N GLU A 50 -25.97 -12.78 11.11
CA GLU A 50 -25.30 -14.06 11.32
C GLU A 50 -25.57 -15.04 10.16
N LYS A 51 -26.76 -15.01 9.55
CA LYS A 51 -27.02 -15.76 8.32
C LYS A 51 -26.12 -15.28 7.18
N TRP A 52 -26.04 -13.97 6.95
CA TRP A 52 -25.14 -13.40 5.95
C TRP A 52 -23.66 -13.75 6.24
N LYS A 53 -23.24 -13.72 7.51
CA LYS A 53 -21.86 -14.12 7.87
C LYS A 53 -21.57 -15.58 7.49
N ARG A 54 -22.52 -16.49 7.70
CA ARG A 54 -22.40 -17.89 7.27
C ARG A 54 -22.24 -17.97 5.75
N GLU A 55 -23.09 -17.30 4.98
CA GLU A 55 -22.98 -17.22 3.51
C GLU A 55 -21.62 -16.67 3.03
N ILE A 56 -21.04 -15.71 3.76
CA ILE A 56 -19.70 -15.18 3.45
C ILE A 56 -18.59 -16.15 3.87
N ASN A 57 -18.78 -16.93 4.94
CA ASN A 57 -17.81 -17.95 5.36
C ASN A 57 -17.69 -19.09 4.36
N ASP A 58 -18.81 -19.46 3.71
CA ASP A 58 -18.82 -20.50 2.66
C ASP A 58 -18.10 -20.05 1.37
N LYS A 59 -17.75 -18.75 1.25
CA LYS A 59 -16.95 -18.25 0.14
C LYS A 59 -15.45 -18.37 0.44
N GLU A 60 -14.67 -18.75 -0.56
CA GLU A 60 -13.21 -18.79 -0.52
C GLU A 60 -12.61 -17.37 -0.46
N LEU A 61 -12.85 -16.67 0.64
CA LEU A 61 -12.34 -15.33 0.89
C LEU A 61 -11.43 -15.35 2.12
N ALA A 62 -10.29 -14.68 2.04
CA ALA A 62 -9.42 -14.49 3.21
C ALA A 62 -10.19 -13.74 4.33
N THR A 63 -9.94 -14.10 5.59
CA THR A 63 -10.58 -13.49 6.78
C THR A 63 -10.48 -11.97 6.78
N ARG A 64 -9.36 -11.42 6.35
CA ARG A 64 -9.20 -9.97 6.15
C ARG A 64 -10.23 -9.38 5.19
N THR A 65 -10.50 -10.05 4.07
CA THR A 65 -11.50 -9.60 3.08
C THR A 65 -12.91 -9.68 3.66
N LYS A 66 -13.24 -10.78 4.38
CA LYS A 66 -14.50 -10.92 5.10
C LYS A 66 -14.71 -9.79 6.12
N ASN A 67 -13.66 -9.46 6.88
CA ASN A 67 -13.68 -8.36 7.83
C ASN A 67 -13.77 -6.98 7.16
N ASP A 68 -13.23 -6.79 5.97
CA ASP A 68 -13.38 -5.55 5.20
C ASP A 68 -14.82 -5.38 4.65
N LEU A 69 -15.50 -6.47 4.32
CA LEU A 69 -16.95 -6.45 4.03
C LEU A 69 -17.75 -6.07 5.27
N PHE A 70 -17.42 -6.67 6.40
CA PHE A 70 -18.09 -6.41 7.67
C PHE A 70 -17.94 -4.96 8.15
N LYS A 71 -16.74 -4.40 8.01
CA LYS A 71 -16.47 -2.96 8.27
C LYS A 71 -17.33 -2.07 7.38
N TYR A 72 -17.50 -2.44 6.11
CA TYR A 72 -18.34 -1.68 5.20
C TYR A 72 -19.81 -1.74 5.61
N LEU A 73 -20.33 -2.91 5.99
CA LEU A 73 -21.67 -3.04 6.55
C LEU A 73 -21.87 -2.13 7.78
N LYS A 74 -20.94 -2.18 8.74
CA LYS A 74 -20.96 -1.29 9.91
C LYS A 74 -20.99 0.19 9.52
N SER A 75 -20.23 0.58 8.50
CA SER A 75 -20.23 1.96 7.99
C SER A 75 -21.60 2.39 7.46
N VAL A 76 -22.28 1.50 6.75
CA VAL A 76 -23.65 1.74 6.21
C VAL A 76 -24.68 1.85 7.34
N LEU A 77 -24.63 0.95 8.33
CA LEU A 77 -25.51 1.01 9.49
C LEU A 77 -25.27 2.29 10.31
N ASN A 78 -24.02 2.69 10.53
CA ASN A 78 -23.69 3.96 11.19
C ASN A 78 -24.22 5.18 10.41
N TYR A 79 -24.22 5.12 9.09
CA TYR A 79 -24.85 6.14 8.27
C TYR A 79 -26.36 6.21 8.55
N GLY A 80 -27.04 5.06 8.62
CA GLY A 80 -28.45 4.98 8.96
C GLY A 80 -28.77 5.54 10.35
N THR A 81 -27.92 5.22 11.34
CA THR A 81 -28.08 5.80 12.70
C THR A 81 -27.92 7.30 12.69
N LYS A 82 -26.95 7.82 11.92
CA LYS A 82 -26.64 9.26 11.91
C LYS A 82 -27.66 10.11 11.17
N TRP A 83 -28.25 9.61 10.07
CA TRP A 83 -29.02 10.41 9.14
C TRP A 83 -30.51 10.04 9.10
N HIS A 84 -30.88 8.89 9.66
CA HIS A 84 -32.27 8.39 9.70
C HIS A 84 -32.71 8.01 11.11
N ASP A 85 -31.91 8.29 12.14
CA ASP A 85 -32.19 7.98 13.53
C ASP A 85 -32.50 6.49 13.80
N PHE A 86 -32.01 5.58 12.92
CA PHE A 86 -32.16 4.15 13.11
C PHE A 86 -31.36 3.66 14.31
N ASN A 87 -31.99 2.86 15.16
CA ASN A 87 -31.30 2.33 16.35
C ASN A 87 -30.81 0.90 16.11
N PHE A 88 -29.49 0.75 15.95
CA PHE A 88 -28.83 -0.54 15.79
C PHE A 88 -28.00 -0.93 17.03
N ALA A 89 -28.10 -0.23 18.17
CA ALA A 89 -27.20 -0.38 19.31
C ALA A 89 -27.19 -1.83 19.85
N SER A 90 -28.37 -2.44 20.05
CA SER A 90 -28.44 -3.83 20.57
C SER A 90 -27.84 -4.85 19.59
N MET A 91 -27.95 -4.59 18.28
CA MET A 91 -27.35 -5.43 17.26
C MET A 91 -25.83 -5.25 17.20
N TYR A 92 -25.33 -4.01 17.30
CA TYR A 92 -23.89 -3.71 17.30
C TYR A 92 -23.14 -4.45 18.38
N ASN A 93 -23.69 -4.53 19.60
CA ASN A 93 -23.06 -5.20 20.74
C ASN A 93 -22.85 -6.70 20.50
N LYS A 94 -23.65 -7.31 19.60
CA LYS A 94 -23.57 -8.73 19.25
C LYS A 94 -22.74 -8.97 17.96
N MET A 95 -22.45 -7.92 17.20
CA MET A 95 -21.70 -8.04 15.93
C MET A 95 -20.21 -8.26 16.16
N THR A 96 -19.75 -9.49 15.97
CA THR A 96 -18.33 -9.87 16.07
C THR A 96 -17.67 -9.96 14.70
N ASN A 97 -16.37 -9.69 14.65
CA ASN A 97 -15.57 -9.89 13.44
C ASN A 97 -15.52 -11.37 13.04
N PHE A 98 -15.20 -11.61 11.76
CA PHE A 98 -14.82 -12.95 11.32
C PHE A 98 -13.49 -13.32 11.97
N ASN A 99 -13.38 -14.56 12.42
CA ASN A 99 -12.17 -15.12 12.97
C ASN A 99 -12.00 -16.54 12.42
N ASP A 100 -10.80 -16.85 11.94
CA ASP A 100 -10.41 -18.20 11.59
C ASP A 100 -9.28 -18.61 12.55
N PRO A 101 -9.56 -19.50 13.49
CA PRO A 101 -8.55 -19.94 14.48
C PRO A 101 -7.39 -20.71 13.84
N ASN A 102 -7.55 -21.19 12.59
CA ASN A 102 -6.52 -21.92 11.85
C ASN A 102 -5.73 -21.02 10.88
N GLU A 103 -6.12 -19.73 10.71
CA GLU A 103 -5.38 -18.81 9.86
C GLU A 103 -4.07 -18.40 10.53
N LEU A 104 -2.97 -18.95 10.05
CA LEU A 104 -1.64 -18.58 10.52
C LEU A 104 -1.34 -17.12 10.10
N PRO A 105 -0.69 -16.33 10.97
CA PRO A 105 -0.21 -15.01 10.60
C PRO A 105 0.66 -15.11 9.37
N LYS A 106 0.31 -14.38 8.31
CA LYS A 106 1.12 -14.37 7.10
C LYS A 106 2.42 -13.62 7.39
N GLU A 107 3.53 -14.33 7.34
CA GLU A 107 4.84 -13.70 7.47
C GLU A 107 5.06 -12.65 6.37
N MET A 108 5.77 -11.60 6.74
CA MET A 108 6.08 -10.53 5.82
C MET A 108 7.27 -10.92 4.95
N GLU A 109 7.01 -11.00 3.65
CA GLU A 109 8.06 -11.27 2.67
C GLU A 109 8.83 -9.99 2.33
N PHE A 110 10.17 -10.08 2.34
CA PHE A 110 11.05 -8.99 1.91
C PHE A 110 12.39 -9.57 1.44
N TYR A 111 13.12 -8.84 0.62
CA TYR A 111 14.48 -9.21 0.23
C TYR A 111 15.48 -8.73 1.27
N THR A 112 16.35 -9.64 1.70
CA THR A 112 17.61 -9.28 2.36
C THR A 112 18.52 -8.54 1.38
N TYR A 113 19.61 -7.96 1.88
CA TYR A 113 20.58 -7.28 1.00
C TYR A 113 21.20 -8.25 -0.02
N GLU A 114 21.54 -9.47 0.38
CA GLU A 114 22.11 -10.48 -0.51
C GLU A 114 21.10 -10.99 -1.55
N GLU A 115 19.85 -11.18 -1.16
CA GLU A 115 18.77 -11.52 -2.11
C GLU A 115 18.55 -10.39 -3.13
N PHE A 116 18.56 -9.14 -2.68
CA PHE A 116 18.43 -8.00 -3.60
C PHE A 116 19.64 -7.86 -4.53
N LYS A 117 20.87 -8.13 -4.07
CA LYS A 117 22.06 -8.16 -4.94
C LYS A 117 21.89 -9.21 -6.05
N LYS A 118 21.45 -10.41 -5.72
CA LYS A 118 21.15 -11.46 -6.70
C LYS A 118 20.05 -11.01 -7.66
N PHE A 119 18.95 -10.45 -7.13
CA PHE A 119 17.82 -9.96 -7.93
C PHE A 119 18.23 -8.89 -8.95
N ILE A 120 19.10 -7.95 -8.57
CA ILE A 120 19.50 -6.86 -9.45
C ILE A 120 20.61 -7.24 -10.42
N SER A 121 21.41 -8.27 -10.12
CA SER A 121 22.56 -8.68 -10.95
C SER A 121 22.15 -9.31 -12.28
N VAL A 122 20.91 -9.77 -12.43
CA VAL A 122 20.38 -10.35 -13.68
C VAL A 122 19.75 -9.29 -14.60
N GLU A 123 19.73 -8.02 -14.17
CA GLU A 123 19.15 -6.92 -14.92
C GLU A 123 20.25 -6.13 -15.64
N GLU A 124 20.07 -5.89 -16.93
CA GLU A 124 21.02 -5.17 -17.78
C GLU A 124 20.50 -3.80 -18.23
N ASP A 125 19.17 -3.62 -18.25
CA ASP A 125 18.57 -2.34 -18.66
C ASP A 125 18.64 -1.33 -17.53
N ILE A 126 19.34 -0.22 -17.75
CA ILE A 126 19.56 0.86 -16.80
C ILE A 126 18.23 1.42 -16.23
N LYS A 127 17.16 1.48 -17.00
CA LYS A 127 15.84 1.88 -16.54
C LYS A 127 15.36 1.00 -15.41
N TRP A 128 15.44 -0.32 -15.57
CA TRP A 128 14.96 -1.28 -14.59
C TRP A 128 15.90 -1.38 -13.39
N ILE A 129 17.21 -1.25 -13.60
CA ILE A 129 18.20 -1.14 -12.54
C ILE A 129 17.84 0.05 -11.63
N CYS A 130 17.67 1.25 -12.20
CA CYS A 130 17.25 2.44 -11.45
C CYS A 130 15.93 2.23 -10.73
N LEU A 131 14.93 1.67 -11.41
CA LEU A 131 13.60 1.46 -10.86
C LEU A 131 13.64 0.58 -9.60
N PHE A 132 14.27 -0.58 -9.69
CA PHE A 132 14.32 -1.52 -8.57
C PHE A 132 15.23 -1.01 -7.45
N LYS A 133 16.33 -0.30 -7.76
CA LYS A 133 17.15 0.36 -6.76
C LYS A 133 16.40 1.47 -6.03
N VAL A 134 15.61 2.28 -6.72
CA VAL A 134 14.73 3.29 -6.11
C VAL A 134 13.68 2.64 -5.21
N LEU A 135 13.06 1.54 -5.63
CA LEU A 135 12.13 0.80 -4.76
C LEU A 135 12.81 0.28 -3.50
N TYR A 136 13.98 -0.34 -3.65
CA TYR A 136 14.68 -1.01 -2.56
C TYR A 136 15.34 -0.03 -1.58
N TYR A 137 16.02 1.00 -2.08
CA TYR A 137 16.77 1.93 -1.23
C TYR A 137 15.98 3.17 -0.80
N CYS A 138 15.01 3.62 -1.61
CA CYS A 138 14.19 4.79 -1.28
C CYS A 138 12.81 4.43 -0.72
N GLY A 139 12.41 3.16 -0.78
CA GLY A 139 11.18 2.66 -0.14
C GLY A 139 9.89 3.28 -0.64
N LEU A 140 9.82 3.70 -1.92
CA LEU A 140 8.63 4.31 -2.49
C LEU A 140 7.46 3.32 -2.56
N ARG A 141 6.24 3.82 -2.34
CA ARG A 141 5.03 3.05 -2.66
C ARG A 141 4.91 2.92 -4.18
N ARG A 142 4.32 1.83 -4.68
CA ARG A 142 4.13 1.60 -6.13
C ARG A 142 3.53 2.80 -6.87
N GLY A 143 2.53 3.45 -6.29
CA GLY A 143 1.91 4.62 -6.92
C GLY A 143 2.77 5.88 -6.86
N GLU A 144 3.60 6.04 -5.82
CA GLU A 144 4.59 7.10 -5.68
C GLU A 144 5.71 6.94 -6.73
N LEU A 145 6.23 5.71 -6.89
CA LEU A 145 7.21 5.38 -7.93
C LEU A 145 6.69 5.70 -9.33
N ARG A 146 5.47 5.25 -9.65
CA ARG A 146 4.83 5.51 -10.95
C ARG A 146 4.53 6.99 -11.17
N GLY A 147 4.32 7.74 -10.10
CA GLY A 147 4.09 9.17 -10.13
C GLY A 147 5.37 10.03 -10.13
N LEU A 148 6.54 9.41 -9.99
CA LEU A 148 7.80 10.16 -9.94
C LEU A 148 8.12 10.75 -11.33
N THR A 149 8.37 12.06 -11.39
CA THR A 149 8.78 12.76 -12.61
C THR A 149 10.18 13.32 -12.46
N TRP A 150 10.88 13.56 -13.56
CA TRP A 150 12.25 14.08 -13.54
C TRP A 150 12.38 15.42 -12.83
N LYS A 151 11.36 16.29 -12.90
CA LYS A 151 11.34 17.58 -12.17
C LYS A 151 11.38 17.42 -10.64
N ASN A 152 11.02 16.24 -10.13
CA ASN A 152 10.99 15.94 -8.71
C ASN A 152 12.26 15.22 -8.23
N ILE A 153 13.27 15.10 -9.07
CA ILE A 153 14.59 14.56 -8.73
C ILE A 153 15.63 15.66 -8.90
N ASP A 154 16.26 16.02 -7.80
CA ASP A 154 17.42 16.91 -7.78
C ASP A 154 18.69 16.05 -7.68
N LEU A 155 19.34 15.83 -8.85
CA LEU A 155 20.53 14.99 -8.94
C LEU A 155 21.77 15.67 -8.33
N GLU A 156 21.80 16.99 -8.28
CA GLU A 156 22.91 17.75 -7.65
C GLU A 156 22.84 17.65 -6.13
N LYS A 157 21.62 17.83 -5.56
CA LYS A 157 21.38 17.67 -4.12
C LYS A 157 21.18 16.21 -3.70
N LYS A 158 21.25 15.28 -4.64
CA LYS A 158 21.02 13.84 -4.42
C LYS A 158 19.73 13.61 -3.63
N SER A 159 18.60 14.16 -4.11
CA SER A 159 17.31 14.05 -3.42
C SER A 159 16.14 13.84 -4.40
N LEU A 160 15.09 13.20 -3.92
CA LEU A 160 13.83 13.06 -4.65
C LEU A 160 12.64 13.50 -3.78
N SER A 161 11.66 14.11 -4.43
CA SER A 161 10.44 14.61 -3.79
C SER A 161 9.23 13.77 -4.21
N VAL A 162 8.56 13.18 -3.22
CA VAL A 162 7.32 12.44 -3.41
C VAL A 162 6.17 13.43 -3.23
N VAL A 163 5.59 13.90 -4.33
CA VAL A 163 4.54 14.93 -4.32
C VAL A 163 3.22 14.45 -4.92
N GLN A 164 3.22 13.33 -5.60
CA GLN A 164 2.05 12.78 -6.27
C GLN A 164 2.05 11.25 -6.26
N ASN A 165 0.90 10.68 -6.54
CA ASN A 165 0.68 9.24 -6.58
C ASN A 165 -0.18 8.90 -7.79
N VAL A 166 0.19 7.87 -8.53
CA VAL A 166 -0.59 7.35 -9.66
C VAL A 166 -1.41 6.16 -9.21
N VAL A 167 -2.71 6.24 -9.43
CA VAL A 167 -3.66 5.15 -9.20
C VAL A 167 -4.24 4.67 -10.52
N ASN A 168 -4.53 3.38 -10.62
CA ASN A 168 -5.30 2.87 -11.75
C ASN A 168 -6.78 3.15 -11.49
N VAL A 169 -7.45 3.60 -12.53
CA VAL A 169 -8.90 3.79 -12.57
C VAL A 169 -9.48 2.87 -13.65
N SER A 170 -10.73 2.46 -13.46
CA SER A 170 -11.49 1.68 -14.44
C SER A 170 -12.70 2.50 -14.87
N GLY A 171 -13.14 2.33 -16.13
CA GLY A 171 -14.27 3.06 -16.72
C GLY A 171 -13.83 4.27 -17.56
N ASP A 172 -14.72 5.23 -17.74
CA ASP A 172 -14.58 6.36 -18.70
C ASP A 172 -13.47 7.37 -18.37
N HIS A 173 -12.80 7.19 -17.21
CA HIS A 173 -11.73 8.08 -16.73
C HIS A 173 -10.30 7.69 -17.18
N GLY A 174 -10.17 6.74 -18.12
CA GLY A 174 -8.87 6.25 -18.59
C GLY A 174 -8.21 5.23 -17.64
N TYR A 175 -6.98 4.82 -18.00
CA TYR A 175 -6.27 3.75 -17.28
C TYR A 175 -5.60 4.19 -15.97
N TRP A 176 -5.39 5.50 -15.76
CA TRP A 176 -4.72 6.03 -14.58
C TRP A 176 -5.13 7.48 -14.26
N GLN A 177 -4.91 7.84 -13.02
CA GLN A 177 -5.16 9.19 -12.52
C GLN A 177 -4.04 9.60 -11.55
N ILE A 178 -3.60 10.84 -11.65
CA ILE A 178 -2.73 11.46 -10.65
C ILE A 178 -3.59 11.87 -9.45
N THR A 179 -3.15 11.48 -8.28
CA THR A 179 -3.79 11.89 -7.02
C THR A 179 -2.73 12.47 -6.08
N THR A 180 -3.16 13.38 -5.21
CA THR A 180 -2.31 13.79 -4.09
C THR A 180 -2.04 12.60 -3.16
N PRO A 181 -0.89 12.56 -2.47
CA PRO A 181 -0.65 11.58 -1.42
C PRO A 181 -1.79 11.55 -0.39
N LYS A 182 -1.98 10.41 0.29
CA LYS A 182 -3.12 10.21 1.20
C LYS A 182 -3.10 11.13 2.42
N THR A 183 -1.91 11.50 2.87
CA THR A 183 -1.71 12.35 4.06
C THR A 183 -0.68 13.42 3.76
N ARG A 184 -0.70 14.51 4.54
CA ARG A 184 0.30 15.59 4.43
C ARG A 184 1.73 15.09 4.65
N THR A 185 1.92 14.10 5.51
CA THR A 185 3.21 13.45 5.79
C THR A 185 3.71 12.56 4.65
N SER A 186 2.84 12.17 3.71
CA SER A 186 3.23 11.39 2.52
C SER A 186 3.93 12.27 1.47
N THR A 187 3.72 13.60 1.48
CA THR A 187 4.54 14.55 0.70
C THR A 187 5.85 14.75 1.45
N ARG A 188 6.95 14.33 0.84
CA ARG A 188 8.27 14.35 1.47
C ARG A 188 9.37 14.44 0.44
N THR A 189 10.49 15.01 0.85
CA THR A 189 11.77 14.94 0.12
C THR A 189 12.71 14.02 0.90
N ILE A 190 13.29 13.06 0.22
CA ILE A 190 14.21 12.09 0.83
C ILE A 190 15.56 12.13 0.10
N PRO A 191 16.69 11.94 0.80
CA PRO A 191 17.99 11.79 0.17
C PRO A 191 18.04 10.49 -0.64
N ILE A 192 18.76 10.53 -1.75
CA ILE A 192 19.03 9.38 -2.63
C ILE A 192 20.45 8.88 -2.32
N PRO A 193 20.67 7.58 -2.07
CA PRO A 193 21.99 7.01 -1.96
C PRO A 193 22.84 7.28 -3.22
N GLU A 194 24.13 7.56 -3.07
CA GLU A 194 25.01 7.95 -4.15
C GLU A 194 24.96 7.02 -5.35
N LYS A 195 25.11 5.70 -5.10
CA LYS A 195 25.04 4.67 -6.13
C LYS A 195 23.70 4.63 -6.91
N VAL A 196 22.59 5.10 -6.31
CA VAL A 196 21.28 5.22 -7.00
C VAL A 196 21.24 6.51 -7.80
N CYS A 197 21.88 7.56 -7.29
CA CYS A 197 21.98 8.83 -8.00
C CYS A 197 22.81 8.71 -9.27
N ASP A 198 23.93 7.99 -9.23
CA ASP A 198 24.81 7.75 -10.39
C ASP A 198 24.07 6.99 -11.51
N ASP A 199 23.36 5.92 -11.14
CA ASP A 199 22.51 5.18 -12.10
C ASP A 199 21.41 6.10 -12.71
N LEU A 200 20.79 6.96 -11.89
CA LEU A 200 19.76 7.90 -12.38
C LEU A 200 20.35 8.97 -13.31
N ILE A 201 21.59 9.41 -13.09
CA ILE A 201 22.30 10.34 -14.00
C ILE A 201 22.51 9.67 -15.36
N GLU A 202 22.98 8.42 -15.36
CA GLU A 202 23.17 7.65 -16.59
C GLU A 202 21.84 7.43 -17.32
N TYR A 203 20.82 6.98 -16.60
CA TYR A 203 19.50 6.78 -17.18
C TYR A 203 18.89 8.08 -17.72
N LYS A 204 19.07 9.23 -17.04
CA LYS A 204 18.60 10.53 -17.57
C LYS A 204 19.28 10.90 -18.87
N LYS A 205 20.57 10.56 -19.06
CA LYS A 205 21.27 10.76 -20.33
C LYS A 205 20.62 9.95 -21.47
N GLU A 206 20.25 8.69 -21.20
CA GLU A 206 19.52 7.89 -22.17
C GLU A 206 18.14 8.49 -22.51
N CYS A 207 17.39 8.92 -21.48
CA CYS A 207 16.10 9.56 -21.71
C CYS A 207 16.18 10.83 -22.56
N LYS A 208 17.24 11.62 -22.42
CA LYS A 208 17.46 12.85 -23.20
C LYS A 208 17.65 12.61 -24.71
N LYS A 209 17.95 11.38 -25.12
CA LYS A 209 18.07 11.02 -26.55
C LYS A 209 16.71 10.92 -27.24
N TYR A 210 15.61 10.78 -26.49
CA TYR A 210 14.27 10.69 -27.04
C TYR A 210 13.72 12.07 -27.40
N TYR A 211 13.13 12.16 -28.59
CA TYR A 211 12.48 13.39 -29.06
C TYR A 211 11.35 13.81 -28.10
N GLY A 212 11.32 15.07 -27.73
CA GLY A 212 10.30 15.63 -26.82
C GLY A 212 10.56 15.40 -25.33
N PHE A 213 11.70 14.78 -24.98
CA PHE A 213 12.06 14.62 -23.57
C PHE A 213 12.01 15.97 -22.83
N ASN A 214 11.38 15.97 -21.66
CA ASN A 214 11.39 17.10 -20.74
C ASN A 214 11.20 16.61 -19.28
N ASP A 215 11.49 17.46 -18.31
CA ASP A 215 11.47 17.07 -16.91
C ASP A 215 10.06 16.79 -16.32
N LYS A 216 8.98 16.99 -17.10
CA LYS A 216 7.62 16.60 -16.72
C LYS A 216 7.34 15.12 -16.99
N TRP A 217 8.18 14.44 -17.76
CA TRP A 217 8.02 13.01 -18.02
C TRP A 217 8.14 12.20 -16.73
N PHE A 218 7.38 11.10 -16.67
CA PHE A 218 7.52 10.12 -15.61
C PHE A 218 8.86 9.41 -15.74
N VAL A 219 9.60 9.30 -14.62
CA VAL A 219 10.96 8.74 -14.62
C VAL A 219 11.01 7.34 -15.22
N PHE A 220 10.08 6.48 -14.84
CA PHE A 220 10.02 5.08 -15.29
C PHE A 220 8.93 4.81 -16.34
N GLY A 221 8.30 5.86 -16.83
CA GLY A 221 7.41 5.88 -17.98
C GLY A 221 8.00 6.71 -19.11
N ASP A 222 7.17 7.56 -19.65
CA ASP A 222 7.50 8.66 -20.55
C ASP A 222 6.46 9.79 -20.33
N VAL A 223 5.63 10.10 -21.32
CA VAL A 223 4.45 10.96 -21.15
C VAL A 223 3.42 10.31 -20.23
N ASP A 224 3.31 8.98 -20.28
CA ASP A 224 2.42 8.18 -19.46
C ASP A 224 3.20 7.42 -18.35
N PRO A 225 2.59 7.19 -17.18
CA PRO A 225 3.24 6.43 -16.11
C PRO A 225 3.34 4.94 -16.46
N LEU A 226 4.42 4.30 -16.05
CA LEU A 226 4.65 2.86 -16.26
C LEU A 226 3.41 2.03 -15.90
N HIS A 227 3.00 1.12 -16.81
CA HIS A 227 1.88 0.23 -16.55
C HIS A 227 2.22 -0.79 -15.43
N PRO A 228 1.32 -1.00 -14.46
CA PRO A 228 1.63 -1.85 -13.29
C PRO A 228 1.85 -3.32 -13.63
N ASP A 229 1.26 -3.82 -14.72
CA ASP A 229 1.46 -5.21 -15.15
C ASP A 229 2.81 -5.41 -15.81
N ILE A 230 3.35 -4.40 -16.51
CA ILE A 230 4.72 -4.44 -17.06
C ILE A 230 5.71 -4.51 -15.89
N LEU A 231 5.53 -3.64 -14.87
CA LEU A 231 6.35 -3.67 -13.65
C LEU A 231 6.29 -5.03 -12.94
N ARG A 232 5.09 -5.59 -12.81
CA ARG A 232 4.89 -6.89 -12.15
C ARG A 232 5.58 -8.03 -12.91
N ARG A 233 5.41 -8.08 -14.25
CA ARG A 233 6.06 -9.10 -15.09
C ARG A 233 7.58 -9.00 -14.99
N LYS A 234 8.14 -7.83 -15.21
CA LYS A 234 9.60 -7.62 -15.13
C LYS A 234 10.18 -8.04 -13.78
N LYS A 235 9.49 -7.68 -12.68
CA LYS A 235 9.88 -8.10 -11.34
C LYS A 235 9.86 -9.64 -11.18
N ASN A 236 8.82 -10.29 -11.72
CA ASN A 236 8.72 -11.76 -11.64
C ASN A 236 9.82 -12.44 -12.45
N ASP A 237 10.08 -11.97 -13.67
CA ASP A 237 11.12 -12.50 -14.55
C ASP A 237 12.51 -12.37 -13.93
N ASN A 238 12.81 -11.21 -13.30
CA ASN A 238 14.09 -11.03 -12.61
C ASN A 238 14.23 -11.93 -11.37
N ALA A 239 13.16 -12.10 -10.59
CA ALA A 239 13.20 -12.98 -9.42
C ALA A 239 13.40 -14.45 -9.82
N GLU A 240 12.77 -14.90 -10.90
CA GLU A 240 12.94 -16.25 -11.45
C GLU A 240 14.37 -16.45 -11.96
N LYS A 241 14.90 -15.54 -12.79
CA LYS A 241 16.28 -15.60 -13.31
C LYS A 241 17.33 -15.57 -12.21
N ALA A 242 17.10 -14.82 -11.15
CA ALA A 242 18.01 -14.69 -10.01
C ALA A 242 17.91 -15.83 -9.01
N GLY A 243 16.90 -16.72 -9.14
CA GLY A 243 16.64 -17.81 -8.19
C GLY A 243 16.30 -17.30 -6.79
N VAL A 244 15.62 -16.14 -6.68
CA VAL A 244 15.17 -15.59 -5.41
C VAL A 244 13.66 -15.70 -5.25
N LYS A 245 13.17 -15.63 -4.01
CA LYS A 245 11.73 -15.72 -3.73
C LYS A 245 10.92 -14.63 -4.43
N GLN A 246 9.67 -14.93 -4.74
CA GLN A 246 8.74 -13.98 -5.33
C GLN A 246 8.13 -13.09 -4.25
N ILE A 247 8.40 -11.80 -4.29
CA ILE A 247 7.79 -10.80 -3.40
C ILE A 247 6.87 -9.86 -4.18
N ARG A 248 5.95 -9.16 -3.51
CA ARG A 248 5.12 -8.14 -4.14
C ARG A 248 5.93 -6.85 -4.34
N ILE A 249 5.50 -5.99 -5.27
CA ILE A 249 6.14 -4.65 -5.43
C ILE A 249 6.15 -3.83 -4.13
N HIS A 250 5.12 -3.98 -3.30
CA HIS A 250 5.08 -3.28 -2.00
C HIS A 250 6.13 -3.80 -1.01
N ASP A 251 6.53 -5.05 -1.15
CA ASP A 251 7.49 -5.68 -0.23
C ASP A 251 8.92 -5.17 -0.42
N PHE A 252 9.26 -4.49 -1.54
CA PHE A 252 10.50 -3.72 -1.66
C PHE A 252 10.59 -2.60 -0.63
N ARG A 253 9.45 -2.00 -0.28
CA ARG A 253 9.41 -1.01 0.80
C ARG A 253 9.61 -1.67 2.19
N HIS A 254 9.12 -2.88 2.37
CA HIS A 254 9.44 -3.68 3.55
C HIS A 254 10.92 -4.05 3.59
N SER A 255 11.51 -4.37 2.44
CA SER A 255 12.95 -4.61 2.31
C SER A 255 13.78 -3.37 2.69
N CYS A 256 13.37 -2.17 2.22
CA CYS A 256 14.00 -0.90 2.60
C CYS A 256 13.96 -0.67 4.12
N ALA A 257 12.79 -0.85 4.73
CA ALA A 257 12.65 -0.67 6.18
C ALA A 257 13.50 -1.66 6.96
N SER A 258 13.46 -2.94 6.58
CA SER A 258 14.26 -4.00 7.21
C SER A 258 15.77 -3.73 7.06
N LEU A 259 16.21 -3.31 5.88
CA LEU A 259 17.60 -2.91 5.63
C LEU A 259 18.04 -1.80 6.59
N LEU A 260 17.26 -0.72 6.69
CA LEU A 260 17.58 0.43 7.53
C LEU A 260 17.61 0.06 9.02
N ILE A 261 16.60 -0.67 9.50
CA ILE A 261 16.47 -1.08 10.90
C ILE A 261 17.60 -2.05 11.30
N ASN A 262 17.92 -3.03 10.44
CA ASN A 262 19.00 -3.98 10.70
C ASN A 262 20.38 -3.31 10.74
N ASN A 263 20.54 -2.17 10.05
CA ASN A 263 21.75 -1.36 10.11
C ASN A 263 21.71 -0.23 11.14
N GLY A 264 20.83 -0.33 12.15
CA GLY A 264 20.84 0.56 13.31
C GLY A 264 20.10 1.88 13.13
N ALA A 265 19.36 2.08 12.03
CA ALA A 265 18.59 3.30 11.84
C ALA A 265 17.46 3.42 12.88
N ASN A 266 17.31 4.60 13.45
CA ASN A 266 16.22 4.88 14.41
C ASN A 266 14.84 4.73 13.74
N VAL A 267 13.91 4.06 14.41
CA VAL A 267 12.55 3.77 13.90
C VAL A 267 11.80 5.03 13.48
N THR A 268 11.95 6.11 14.26
CA THR A 268 11.32 7.40 13.95
C THR A 268 11.85 7.96 12.62
N MET A 269 13.15 7.85 12.38
CA MET A 269 13.77 8.27 11.12
C MET A 269 13.33 7.39 9.96
N VAL A 270 13.23 6.06 10.17
CA VAL A 270 12.70 5.14 9.16
C VAL A 270 11.25 5.47 8.82
N ALA A 271 10.39 5.70 9.82
CA ALA A 271 9.01 6.11 9.61
C ALA A 271 8.90 7.40 8.79
N LYS A 272 9.73 8.41 9.12
CA LYS A 272 9.81 9.69 8.37
C LYS A 272 10.31 9.49 6.94
N TYR A 273 11.36 8.71 6.75
CA TYR A 273 11.92 8.39 5.43
C TYR A 273 10.90 7.73 4.52
N LEU A 274 10.20 6.74 5.06
CA LEU A 274 9.14 6.04 4.36
C LEU A 274 7.86 6.88 4.19
N GLY A 275 7.63 7.92 4.99
CA GLY A 275 6.40 8.73 4.99
C GLY A 275 5.20 7.96 5.58
N HIS A 276 5.40 7.31 6.72
CA HIS A 276 4.32 6.78 7.55
C HIS A 276 3.65 7.93 8.31
N ALA A 277 2.32 7.91 8.37
CA ALA A 277 1.56 8.94 9.07
C ALA A 277 1.71 8.82 10.60
N LYS A 278 1.94 7.61 11.07
CA LYS A 278 2.12 7.27 12.49
C LYS A 278 3.33 6.36 12.64
N ILE A 279 4.13 6.59 13.68
CA ILE A 279 5.30 5.77 14.00
C ILE A 279 4.89 4.34 14.33
N GLU A 280 3.70 4.17 14.94
CA GLU A 280 3.13 2.87 15.29
C GLU A 280 2.97 1.95 14.07
N GLU A 281 2.78 2.49 12.86
CA GLU A 281 2.75 1.69 11.63
C GLU A 281 4.10 0.98 11.42
N THR A 282 5.22 1.67 11.68
CA THR A 282 6.57 1.10 11.57
C THR A 282 6.84 0.14 12.72
N LEU A 283 6.55 0.53 13.96
CA LEU A 283 6.76 -0.30 15.14
C LEU A 283 5.98 -1.63 15.04
N ASN A 284 4.68 -1.56 14.78
CA ASN A 284 3.84 -2.76 14.69
C ASN A 284 4.23 -3.69 13.54
N THR A 285 4.71 -3.10 12.43
CA THR A 285 5.09 -3.88 11.24
C THR A 285 6.45 -4.56 11.41
N TYR A 286 7.39 -3.93 12.12
CA TYR A 286 8.78 -4.38 12.22
C TYR A 286 9.21 -4.72 13.66
N SER A 287 8.27 -4.88 14.60
CA SER A 287 8.55 -5.21 16.01
C SER A 287 9.41 -6.45 16.19
N HIS A 288 9.17 -7.48 15.35
CA HIS A 288 9.93 -8.73 15.39
C HIS A 288 11.44 -8.54 15.09
N ILE A 289 11.80 -7.52 14.31
CA ILE A 289 13.22 -7.20 14.00
C ILE A 289 13.90 -6.59 15.24
N PHE A 290 13.16 -5.85 16.07
CA PHE A 290 13.69 -5.24 17.27
C PHE A 290 13.85 -6.22 18.44
N GLN A 291 13.03 -7.28 18.51
CA GLN A 291 13.16 -8.31 19.55
C GLN A 291 14.53 -9.00 19.51
N ASN A 292 15.12 -9.14 18.31
CA ASN A 292 16.44 -9.75 18.15
C ASN A 292 17.62 -8.80 18.50
N LYS A 293 17.34 -7.55 18.95
CA LYS A 293 18.36 -6.54 19.28
C LYS A 293 18.43 -6.20 20.76
N LEU A 294 17.83 -7.01 21.62
CA LEU A 294 17.95 -6.81 23.08
C LEU A 294 19.39 -6.96 23.57
N ASP A 295 20.16 -7.84 22.92
CA ASP A 295 21.60 -8.00 23.22
C ASP A 295 22.40 -6.74 22.89
N ASP A 296 22.02 -5.97 21.87
CA ASP A 296 22.66 -4.69 21.52
C ASP A 296 22.48 -3.65 22.65
N VAL A 297 21.36 -3.70 23.39
CA VAL A 297 21.10 -2.82 24.54
C VAL A 297 22.08 -3.15 25.68
N VAL A 298 22.26 -4.44 25.95
CA VAL A 298 23.20 -4.92 27.00
C VAL A 298 24.64 -4.53 26.60
N ASN A 299 25.04 -4.77 25.36
CA ASN A 299 26.34 -4.39 24.85
C ASN A 299 26.60 -2.88 24.94
N THR A 300 25.58 -2.06 24.65
CA THR A 300 25.67 -0.60 24.80
C THR A 300 25.92 -0.19 26.26
N ILE A 301 25.22 -0.83 27.22
CA ILE A 301 25.41 -0.56 28.66
C ILE A 301 26.81 -1.00 29.10
N ASN A 302 27.29 -2.16 28.65
CA ASN A 302 28.59 -2.67 29.00
C ASN A 302 29.73 -1.75 28.51
N ASN A 303 29.58 -1.17 27.31
CA ASN A 303 30.54 -0.24 26.71
C ASN A 303 30.56 1.14 27.38
N LEU A 304 29.56 1.49 28.20
CA LEU A 304 29.53 2.74 28.97
C LEU A 304 30.39 2.67 30.26
N ASN A 305 30.83 1.49 30.65
CA ASN A 305 31.60 1.24 31.90
C ASN A 305 33.10 1.05 31.66
N GLU A 306 33.56 1.25 30.41
CA GLU A 306 34.99 1.34 30.03
C GLU A 306 35.37 2.80 29.76
#